data_c6b0d8c8238fbd096f29e380b9858714
#
_entry.id   c6b0d8c8238fbd096f29e380b9858714
#
_cell.length_a   1.000
_cell.length_b   1.000
_cell.length_c   1.000
_cell.angle_alpha   90.00
_cell.angle_beta   90.00
_cell.angle_gamma   90.00
#
_symmetry.space_group_name_H-M   'P 1'
#
loop_
_entity.id
_entity.type
_entity.pdbx_description
1 polymer ?
#
loop_
_entity_poly.entity_id
_entity_poly.type
_entity_poly.pdbx_seq_one_letter_code
_entity_poly.pdbx_strand_id
1 'polypeptide(L)'
;VEVNTSLISKRHFLFNVIIIAVPWLSLLFIGRRSFKRYSFAGIFIIGFEIINHLYGHKRKWWKFFNKRKSFMRDELPFSIGPYMPLSMWLLKISYGNFKKFITLNAIADAFFAFFFMNVLKKLKIIKLNKLNHLQFFFYIHYKAYLLYGVQYLYEKVRGYRLYM
;
A
#
# COMPACT_ATOMS: atom_id res chain seq x y z
N VAL A 1 13.87 16.44 27.38
CA VAL A 1 12.50 15.91 27.36
C VAL A 1 12.61 14.45 26.97
N GLU A 2 12.56 13.54 27.93
CA GLU A 2 12.46 12.10 27.67
C GLU A 2 11.12 11.86 26.99
N VAL A 3 11.15 11.70 25.68
CA VAL A 3 10.00 11.24 24.94
C VAL A 3 9.70 9.83 25.41
N ASN A 4 8.61 9.67 26.13
CA ASN A 4 8.19 8.42 26.75
C ASN A 4 8.14 7.31 25.70
N THR A 5 9.16 6.47 25.67
CA THR A 5 9.36 5.39 24.68
C THR A 5 8.21 4.39 24.66
N SER A 6 7.52 4.23 25.77
CA SER A 6 6.34 3.35 25.89
C SER A 6 5.16 3.88 25.08
N LEU A 7 4.95 5.20 25.08
CA LEU A 7 3.88 5.85 24.31
C LEU A 7 4.11 5.76 22.79
N ILE A 8 5.36 5.91 22.34
CA ILE A 8 5.69 5.74 20.91
C ILE A 8 5.44 4.30 20.48
N SER A 9 5.83 3.32 21.29
CA SER A 9 5.61 1.91 21.01
C SER A 9 4.13 1.56 20.95
N LYS A 10 3.30 2.08 21.88
CA LYS A 10 1.85 1.86 21.89
C LYS A 10 1.17 2.50 20.67
N ARG A 11 1.55 3.72 20.31
CA ARG A 11 1.03 4.40 19.10
C ARG A 11 1.38 3.65 17.83
N HIS A 12 2.60 3.15 17.72
CA HIS A 12 3.05 2.37 16.58
C HIS A 12 2.28 1.05 16.47
N PHE A 13 2.08 0.35 17.58
CA PHE A 13 1.29 -0.87 17.62
C PHE A 13 -0.17 -0.62 17.21
N LEU A 14 -0.82 0.40 17.80
CA LEU A 14 -2.19 0.76 17.44
C LEU A 14 -2.32 1.13 15.97
N PHE A 15 -1.37 1.90 15.45
CA PHE A 15 -1.32 2.24 14.03
C PHE A 15 -1.22 0.99 13.15
N ASN A 16 -0.35 0.03 13.50
CA ASN A 16 -0.21 -1.22 12.76
C ASN A 16 -1.51 -2.03 12.75
N VAL A 17 -2.20 -2.10 13.87
CA VAL A 17 -3.51 -2.78 13.96
C VAL A 17 -4.53 -2.10 13.05
N ILE A 18 -4.63 -0.78 13.09
CA ILE A 18 -5.58 -0.02 12.28
C ILE A 18 -5.28 -0.14 10.78
N ILE A 19 -4.01 0.01 10.39
CA ILE A 19 -3.62 -0.01 8.96
C ILE A 19 -3.80 -1.39 8.32
N ILE A 20 -3.84 -2.44 9.12
CA ILE A 20 -4.17 -3.80 8.67
C ILE A 20 -5.68 -4.03 8.75
N ALA A 21 -6.27 -3.86 9.93
CA ALA A 21 -7.65 -4.26 10.20
C ALA A 21 -8.66 -3.49 9.33
N VAL A 22 -8.54 -2.16 9.23
CA VAL A 22 -9.51 -1.34 8.49
C VAL A 22 -9.59 -1.70 7.01
N PRO A 23 -8.47 -1.75 6.25
CA PRO A 23 -8.54 -2.15 4.85
C PRO A 23 -9.04 -3.59 4.64
N TRP A 24 -8.61 -4.52 5.47
CA TRP A 24 -9.03 -5.92 5.35
C TRP A 24 -10.51 -6.13 5.68
N LEU A 25 -11.03 -5.45 6.69
CA LEU A 25 -12.46 -5.46 7.00
C LEU A 25 -13.29 -4.86 5.85
N SER A 26 -12.76 -3.88 5.14
CA SER A 26 -13.45 -3.32 3.97
C SER A 26 -13.67 -4.36 2.85
N LEU A 27 -12.83 -5.39 2.77
CA LEU A 27 -13.00 -6.47 1.79
C LEU A 27 -14.27 -7.31 2.01
N LEU A 28 -14.88 -7.28 3.19
CA LEU A 28 -16.17 -7.91 3.43
C LEU A 28 -17.26 -7.30 2.54
N PHE A 29 -17.11 -6.03 2.16
CA PHE A 29 -18.05 -5.28 1.31
C PHE A 29 -17.70 -5.32 -0.19
N ILE A 30 -16.55 -5.87 -0.57
CA ILE A 30 -16.14 -5.90 -1.99
C ILE A 30 -17.00 -6.84 -2.83
N GLY A 31 -17.64 -7.82 -2.20
CA GLY A 31 -18.43 -8.84 -2.82
C GLY A 31 -17.63 -10.06 -3.32
N ARG A 32 -18.16 -11.25 -3.12
CA ARG A 32 -17.49 -12.53 -3.39
C ARG A 32 -16.96 -12.67 -4.83
N ARG A 33 -17.73 -12.17 -5.82
CA ARG A 33 -17.34 -12.22 -7.23
C ARG A 33 -16.10 -11.34 -7.51
N SER A 34 -16.10 -10.10 -7.03
CA SER A 34 -14.98 -9.17 -7.17
C SER A 34 -13.75 -9.65 -6.39
N PHE A 35 -13.97 -10.19 -5.19
CA PHE A 35 -12.90 -10.78 -4.40
C PHE A 35 -12.16 -11.88 -5.18
N LYS A 36 -12.88 -12.87 -5.73
CA LYS A 36 -12.28 -13.94 -6.53
C LYS A 36 -11.58 -13.43 -7.78
N ARG A 37 -12.14 -12.39 -8.42
CA ARG A 37 -11.60 -11.84 -9.66
C ARG A 37 -10.28 -11.11 -9.45
N TYR A 38 -10.15 -10.33 -8.39
CA TYR A 38 -9.02 -9.42 -8.18
C TYR A 38 -8.03 -9.90 -7.12
N SER A 39 -8.32 -10.98 -6.40
CA SER A 39 -7.44 -11.50 -5.33
C SER A 39 -6.06 -11.89 -5.83
N PHE A 40 -5.94 -12.44 -7.04
CA PHE A 40 -4.63 -12.81 -7.60
C PHE A 40 -3.71 -11.60 -7.76
N ALA A 41 -4.21 -10.52 -8.37
CA ALA A 41 -3.45 -9.28 -8.50
C ALA A 41 -3.12 -8.65 -7.13
N GLY A 42 -4.07 -8.74 -6.18
CA GLY A 42 -3.85 -8.29 -4.81
C GLY A 42 -2.75 -9.06 -4.08
N ILE A 43 -2.72 -10.37 -4.20
CA ILE A 43 -1.65 -11.22 -3.61
C ILE A 43 -0.31 -10.92 -4.29
N PHE A 44 -0.31 -10.79 -5.62
CA PHE A 44 0.90 -10.44 -6.37
C PHE A 44 1.50 -9.12 -5.87
N ILE A 45 0.66 -8.09 -5.67
CA ILE A 45 1.16 -6.79 -5.22
C ILE A 45 1.73 -6.85 -3.80
N ILE A 46 1.19 -7.66 -2.89
CA ILE A 46 1.79 -7.86 -1.55
C ILE A 46 3.20 -8.42 -1.69
N GLY A 47 3.40 -9.48 -2.45
CA GLY A 47 4.73 -10.07 -2.66
C GLY A 47 5.71 -9.06 -3.25
N PHE A 48 5.26 -8.30 -4.25
CA PHE A 48 6.05 -7.25 -4.87
C PHE A 48 6.40 -6.12 -3.89
N GLU A 49 5.43 -5.70 -3.04
CA GLU A 49 5.67 -4.68 -2.01
C GLU A 49 6.65 -5.13 -0.94
N ILE A 50 6.60 -6.38 -0.51
CA ILE A 50 7.57 -6.92 0.45
C ILE A 50 8.99 -6.79 -0.10
N ILE A 51 9.20 -7.15 -1.37
CA ILE A 51 10.51 -7.01 -2.04
C ILE A 51 10.94 -5.53 -2.10
N ASN A 52 10.02 -4.65 -2.51
CA ASN A 52 10.31 -3.21 -2.58
C ASN A 52 10.61 -2.60 -1.21
N HIS A 53 9.88 -2.99 -0.16
CA HIS A 53 10.12 -2.52 1.19
C HIS A 53 11.46 -3.02 1.74
N LEU A 54 11.85 -4.26 1.46
CA LEU A 54 13.19 -4.77 1.80
C LEU A 54 14.29 -3.94 1.11
N TYR A 55 14.10 -3.62 -0.17
CA TYR A 55 15.03 -2.78 -0.91
C TYR A 55 15.11 -1.36 -0.35
N GLY A 56 13.97 -0.72 -0.11
CA GLY A 56 13.89 0.61 0.47
C GLY A 56 14.46 0.68 1.89
N HIS A 57 14.24 -0.35 2.70
CA HIS A 57 14.84 -0.49 4.02
C HIS A 57 16.37 -0.55 3.92
N LYS A 58 16.93 -1.38 3.06
CA LYS A 58 18.37 -1.47 2.81
C LYS A 58 18.98 -0.15 2.32
N ARG A 59 18.23 0.60 1.49
CA ARG A 59 18.65 1.92 0.96
C ARG A 59 18.40 3.06 1.93
N LYS A 60 17.71 2.81 3.07
CA LYS A 60 17.33 3.84 4.07
C LYS A 60 16.51 4.98 3.47
N TRP A 61 15.56 4.66 2.60
CA TRP A 61 14.70 5.64 1.95
C TRP A 61 13.74 6.32 2.92
N TRP A 62 13.32 5.61 3.96
CA TRP A 62 12.50 6.10 5.08
C TRP A 62 13.09 5.67 6.42
N LYS A 63 12.56 6.22 7.50
CA LYS A 63 13.02 5.97 8.86
C LYS A 63 11.82 5.90 9.81
N PHE A 64 11.73 4.80 10.54
CA PHE A 64 10.76 4.67 11.62
C PHE A 64 11.28 5.29 12.92
N PHE A 65 10.39 5.86 13.73
CA PHE A 65 10.75 6.46 15.01
C PHE A 65 10.88 5.42 16.12
N ASN A 66 10.48 4.16 15.88
CA ASN A 66 10.59 3.09 16.85
C ASN A 66 12.07 2.78 17.16
N LYS A 67 12.41 2.62 18.46
CA LYS A 67 13.78 2.28 18.88
C LYS A 67 14.21 0.87 18.47
N ARG A 68 13.29 -0.10 18.50
CA ARG A 68 13.53 -1.48 18.06
C ARG A 68 13.16 -1.61 16.59
N LYS A 69 14.12 -1.35 15.73
CA LYS A 69 13.94 -1.49 14.29
C LYS A 69 13.80 -2.97 13.92
N SER A 70 12.67 -3.32 13.34
CA SER A 70 12.41 -4.64 12.81
C SER A 70 11.57 -4.52 11.55
N PHE A 71 12.00 -5.16 10.46
CA PHE A 71 11.23 -5.21 9.21
C PHE A 71 9.82 -5.76 9.45
N MET A 72 9.70 -6.84 10.23
CA MET A 72 8.43 -7.47 10.56
C MET A 72 7.45 -6.55 11.30
N ARG A 73 7.97 -5.66 12.14
CA ARG A 73 7.15 -4.75 12.95
C ARG A 73 6.86 -3.43 12.25
N ASP A 74 7.81 -2.96 11.47
CA ASP A 74 7.78 -1.60 10.93
C ASP A 74 7.27 -1.57 9.48
N GLU A 75 7.87 -2.34 8.57
CA GLU A 75 7.54 -2.31 7.13
C GLU A 75 6.45 -3.31 6.73
N LEU A 76 6.46 -4.50 7.31
CA LEU A 76 5.53 -5.56 6.92
C LEU A 76 4.05 -5.17 7.08
N PRO A 77 3.63 -4.45 8.14
CA PRO A 77 2.26 -3.96 8.25
C PRO A 77 1.84 -3.03 7.10
N PHE A 78 2.75 -2.21 6.58
CA PHE A 78 2.50 -1.38 5.40
C PHE A 78 2.36 -2.20 4.12
N SER A 79 3.13 -3.29 3.99
CA SER A 79 3.05 -4.17 2.81
C SER A 79 1.76 -4.99 2.79
N ILE A 80 1.37 -5.56 3.93
CA ILE A 80 0.20 -6.44 4.03
C ILE A 80 -1.09 -5.64 4.21
N GLY A 81 -1.05 -4.53 4.95
CA GLY A 81 -2.24 -3.80 5.36
C GLY A 81 -3.03 -3.21 4.21
N PRO A 82 -2.58 -2.11 3.60
CA PRO A 82 -3.40 -1.37 2.65
C PRO A 82 -3.31 -1.87 1.21
N TYR A 83 -2.18 -2.45 0.78
CA TYR A 83 -1.91 -2.66 -0.65
C TYR A 83 -2.88 -3.62 -1.33
N MET A 84 -3.14 -4.78 -0.75
CA MET A 84 -4.08 -5.74 -1.35
C MET A 84 -5.51 -5.20 -1.36
N PRO A 85 -6.09 -4.77 -0.22
CA PRO A 85 -7.46 -4.27 -0.22
C PRO A 85 -7.65 -3.05 -1.11
N LEU A 86 -6.75 -2.06 -1.05
CA LEU A 86 -6.81 -0.87 -1.87
C LEU A 86 -6.71 -1.20 -3.36
N SER A 87 -5.78 -2.08 -3.74
CA SER A 87 -5.62 -2.54 -5.12
C SER A 87 -6.87 -3.22 -5.65
N MET A 88 -7.50 -4.08 -4.86
CA MET A 88 -8.74 -4.75 -5.23
C MET A 88 -9.91 -3.77 -5.38
N TRP A 89 -10.04 -2.77 -4.52
CA TRP A 89 -11.04 -1.72 -4.63
C TRP A 89 -10.83 -0.86 -5.87
N LEU A 90 -9.61 -0.42 -6.13
CA LEU A 90 -9.28 0.38 -7.30
C LEU A 90 -9.55 -0.39 -8.60
N LEU A 91 -9.19 -1.68 -8.64
CA LEU A 91 -9.54 -2.55 -9.78
C LEU A 91 -11.05 -2.70 -9.92
N LYS A 92 -11.80 -2.95 -8.83
CA LYS A 92 -13.25 -3.08 -8.89
C LYS A 92 -13.94 -1.83 -9.47
N ILE A 93 -13.47 -0.64 -9.09
CA ILE A 93 -14.08 0.64 -9.48
C ILE A 93 -13.73 1.06 -10.90
N SER A 94 -12.56 0.67 -11.40
CA SER A 94 -11.97 1.26 -12.61
C SER A 94 -11.41 0.25 -13.63
N TYR A 95 -11.40 -1.05 -13.32
CA TYR A 95 -10.91 -2.03 -14.28
C TYR A 95 -11.76 -2.03 -15.56
N GLY A 96 -11.09 -2.12 -16.72
CA GLY A 96 -11.70 -1.93 -18.03
C GLY A 96 -11.56 -0.51 -18.58
N ASN A 97 -11.26 0.47 -17.73
CA ASN A 97 -10.92 1.84 -18.13
C ASN A 97 -9.55 2.22 -17.55
N PHE A 98 -8.52 2.02 -18.36
CA PHE A 98 -7.13 2.26 -17.95
C PHE A 98 -6.87 3.70 -17.49
N LYS A 99 -7.41 4.69 -18.21
CA LYS A 99 -7.25 6.10 -17.84
C LYS A 99 -7.85 6.38 -16.46
N LYS A 100 -9.08 5.90 -16.22
CA LYS A 100 -9.74 6.02 -14.90
C LYS A 100 -8.93 5.35 -13.81
N PHE A 101 -8.41 4.14 -14.07
CA PHE A 101 -7.60 3.39 -13.12
C PHE A 101 -6.33 4.17 -12.72
N ILE A 102 -5.56 4.65 -13.70
CA ILE A 102 -4.33 5.40 -13.44
C ILE A 102 -4.62 6.72 -12.73
N THR A 103 -5.68 7.44 -13.12
CA THR A 103 -6.06 8.68 -12.46
C THR A 103 -6.44 8.48 -11.01
N LEU A 104 -7.26 7.45 -10.69
CA LEU A 104 -7.64 7.17 -9.31
C LEU A 104 -6.44 6.73 -8.47
N ASN A 105 -5.53 5.92 -9.03
CA ASN A 105 -4.28 5.58 -8.36
C ASN A 105 -3.43 6.83 -8.12
N ALA A 106 -3.28 7.71 -9.11
CA ALA A 106 -2.50 8.96 -8.96
C ALA A 106 -3.05 9.84 -7.83
N ILE A 107 -4.37 9.97 -7.71
CA ILE A 107 -5.01 10.72 -6.63
C ILE A 107 -4.73 10.07 -5.27
N ALA A 108 -4.90 8.75 -5.16
CA ALA A 108 -4.64 8.00 -3.93
C ALA A 108 -3.16 8.08 -3.52
N ASP A 109 -2.25 7.91 -4.47
CA ASP A 109 -0.81 7.97 -4.25
C ASP A 109 -0.34 9.37 -3.86
N ALA A 110 -0.89 10.41 -4.50
CA ALA A 110 -0.61 11.80 -4.15
C ALA A 110 -1.09 12.12 -2.73
N PHE A 111 -2.29 11.70 -2.37
CA PHE A 111 -2.81 11.85 -1.01
C PHE A 111 -1.89 11.16 0.00
N PHE A 112 -1.47 9.94 -0.28
CA PHE A 112 -0.57 9.19 0.60
C PHE A 112 0.81 9.87 0.70
N ALA A 113 1.43 10.22 -0.42
CA ALA A 113 2.78 10.76 -0.44
C ALA A 113 2.88 12.17 0.17
N PHE A 114 1.91 13.05 -0.11
CA PHE A 114 1.98 14.47 0.29
C PHE A 114 1.25 14.77 1.58
N PHE A 115 0.10 14.15 1.82
CA PHE A 115 -0.70 14.41 3.03
C PHE A 115 -0.42 13.38 4.11
N PHE A 116 -0.65 12.11 3.84
CA PHE A 116 -0.61 11.06 4.85
C PHE A 116 0.79 10.86 5.45
N MET A 117 1.83 10.92 4.64
CA MET A 117 3.22 10.85 5.15
C MET A 117 3.57 11.99 6.10
N ASN A 118 3.03 13.20 5.89
CA ASN A 118 3.22 14.31 6.83
C ASN A 118 2.48 14.07 8.16
N VAL A 119 1.28 13.48 8.12
CA VAL A 119 0.55 13.07 9.33
C VAL A 119 1.33 12.01 10.10
N LEU A 120 1.84 10.98 9.42
CA LEU A 120 2.65 9.91 10.03
C LEU A 120 3.95 10.45 10.65
N LYS A 121 4.57 11.45 10.03
CA LYS A 121 5.73 12.15 10.58
C LYS A 121 5.37 12.91 11.86
N LYS A 122 4.24 13.63 11.88
CA LYS A 122 3.75 14.33 13.07
C LYS A 122 3.40 13.36 14.21
N LEU A 123 2.84 12.20 13.88
CA LEU A 123 2.55 11.13 14.85
C LEU A 123 3.79 10.37 15.32
N LYS A 124 4.97 10.71 14.81
CA LYS A 124 6.24 10.03 15.12
C LYS A 124 6.19 8.52 14.82
N ILE A 125 5.61 8.14 13.70
CA ILE A 125 5.56 6.75 13.22
C ILE A 125 6.67 6.52 12.19
N ILE A 126 6.61 7.24 11.06
CA ILE A 126 7.57 7.14 9.96
C ILE A 126 7.85 8.52 9.36
N LYS A 127 9.03 8.70 8.80
CA LYS A 127 9.39 9.87 7.98
C LYS A 127 10.21 9.45 6.76
N LEU A 128 10.11 10.21 5.67
CA LEU A 128 11.03 10.08 4.54
C LEU A 128 12.42 10.52 4.97
N ASN A 129 13.45 9.82 4.48
CA ASN A 129 14.85 10.08 4.85
C ASN A 129 15.69 10.47 3.63
N LYS A 130 15.85 9.59 2.66
CA LYS A 130 16.60 9.87 1.42
C LYS A 130 15.72 10.23 0.24
N LEU A 131 14.39 9.98 0.31
CA LEU A 131 13.44 10.38 -0.71
C LEU A 131 12.72 11.66 -0.29
N ASN A 132 12.45 12.53 -1.25
CA ASN A 132 11.48 13.60 -1.09
C ASN A 132 10.06 13.09 -1.40
N HIS A 133 9.04 13.91 -1.11
CA HIS A 133 7.63 13.52 -1.32
C HIS A 133 7.31 13.19 -2.78
N LEU A 134 7.90 13.93 -3.73
CA LEU A 134 7.68 13.71 -5.17
C LEU A 134 8.33 12.40 -5.64
N GLN A 135 9.55 12.11 -5.21
CA GLN A 135 10.22 10.85 -5.51
C GLN A 135 9.47 9.67 -4.91
N PHE A 136 8.94 9.84 -3.70
CA PHE A 136 8.12 8.83 -3.04
C PHE A 136 6.80 8.62 -3.78
N PHE A 137 6.15 9.68 -4.26
CA PHE A 137 4.97 9.57 -5.11
C PHE A 137 5.25 8.70 -6.36
N PHE A 138 6.30 8.98 -7.12
CA PHE A 138 6.63 8.17 -8.29
C PHE A 138 7.00 6.73 -7.92
N TYR A 139 7.67 6.53 -6.78
CA TYR A 139 8.00 5.21 -6.26
C TYR A 139 6.75 4.35 -5.97
N ILE A 140 5.68 4.94 -5.46
CA ILE A 140 4.43 4.18 -5.24
C ILE A 140 3.58 4.09 -6.50
N HIS A 141 3.55 5.13 -7.33
CA HIS A 141 2.65 5.23 -8.49
C HIS A 141 3.00 4.26 -9.63
N TYR A 142 4.26 3.99 -9.93
CA TYR A 142 4.62 3.08 -11.02
C TYR A 142 4.01 1.68 -10.85
N LYS A 143 3.75 1.27 -9.64
CA LYS A 143 3.15 -0.02 -9.29
C LYS A 143 1.71 -0.16 -9.78
N ALA A 144 1.01 0.95 -10.00
CA ALA A 144 -0.33 0.94 -10.58
C ALA A 144 -0.32 0.35 -12.00
N TYR A 145 0.68 0.68 -12.80
CA TYR A 145 0.84 0.12 -14.15
C TYR A 145 1.11 -1.38 -14.09
N LEU A 146 1.96 -1.82 -13.16
CA LEU A 146 2.26 -3.21 -12.93
C LEU A 146 1.00 -3.99 -12.50
N LEU A 147 0.25 -3.46 -11.55
CA LEU A 147 -0.98 -4.05 -11.02
C LEU A 147 -2.01 -4.26 -12.13
N TYR A 148 -2.23 -3.24 -12.96
CA TYR A 148 -3.17 -3.32 -14.09
C TYR A 148 -2.73 -4.36 -15.11
N GLY A 149 -1.44 -4.39 -15.46
CA GLY A 149 -0.86 -5.35 -16.38
C GLY A 149 -0.99 -6.80 -15.89
N VAL A 150 -0.74 -7.05 -14.61
CA VAL A 150 -0.90 -8.38 -13.99
C VAL A 150 -2.36 -8.83 -14.04
N GLN A 151 -3.31 -7.96 -13.71
CA GLN A 151 -4.73 -8.28 -13.80
C GLN A 151 -5.16 -8.57 -15.23
N TYR A 152 -4.70 -7.77 -16.19
CA TYR A 152 -4.98 -7.97 -17.61
C TYR A 152 -4.47 -9.34 -18.11
N LEU A 153 -3.22 -9.68 -17.79
CA LEU A 153 -2.64 -10.96 -18.17
C LEU A 153 -3.36 -12.14 -17.51
N TYR A 154 -3.70 -12.02 -16.24
CA TYR A 154 -4.46 -13.03 -15.51
C TYR A 154 -5.81 -13.30 -16.15
N GLU A 155 -6.55 -12.25 -16.52
CA GLU A 155 -7.86 -12.42 -17.18
C GLU A 155 -7.74 -13.00 -18.59
N LYS A 156 -6.72 -12.59 -19.34
CA LYS A 156 -6.44 -13.13 -20.67
C LYS A 156 -6.17 -14.65 -20.63
N VAL A 157 -5.38 -15.10 -19.67
CA VAL A 157 -5.07 -16.54 -19.48
C VAL A 157 -6.28 -17.32 -19.01
N ARG A 158 -7.14 -16.74 -18.16
CA ARG A 158 -8.34 -17.39 -17.62
C ARG A 158 -9.54 -17.34 -18.57
N GLY A 159 -9.43 -16.70 -19.73
CA GLY A 159 -10.52 -16.58 -20.69
C GLY A 159 -11.70 -15.72 -20.18
N TYR A 160 -11.49 -14.88 -19.17
CA TYR A 160 -12.48 -13.87 -18.79
C TYR A 160 -12.64 -12.91 -19.98
N ARG A 161 -13.87 -12.81 -20.52
CA ARG A 161 -14.18 -11.80 -21.54
C ARG A 161 -13.95 -10.42 -20.92
N LEU A 162 -13.00 -9.70 -21.49
CA LEU A 162 -12.88 -8.27 -21.26
C LEU A 162 -14.17 -7.63 -21.81
N TYR A 163 -15.10 -7.29 -20.94
CA TYR A 163 -16.16 -6.39 -21.31
C TYR A 163 -15.49 -5.02 -21.51
N MET A 164 -15.22 -4.71 -22.81
CA MET A 164 -14.91 -3.36 -23.21
C MET A 164 -16.13 -2.47 -23.05
#